data_d1a7d497a0f9fc1d1baba67ff63526e2
#
_entry.id   d1a7d497a0f9fc1d1baba67ff63526e2
#
_cell.length_a   1.000
_cell.length_b   1.000
_cell.length_c   1.000
_cell.angle_alpha   90.00
_cell.angle_beta   90.00
_cell.angle_gamma   90.00
#
_symmetry.space_group_name_H-M   'P 1'
#
loop_
_entity.id
_entity.type
_entity.pdbx_description
1 polymer ?
#
loop_
_entity_poly.entity_id
_entity_poly.type
_entity_poly.pdbx_seq_one_letter_code
_entity_poly.pdbx_strand_id
1 'polypeptide(L)'
;MDRGKQCLIITATITPNSNFVVNTDSLKRRVEYLDVLKYYVSVFLGDIYFVENSGFDFSQDEEFKRLFKNDNLFSICLPQSNQFDKGKGYQEFDVLDEVVSKLEHKYEAFIKVSGRYLTTNFTKLITKKNRGIIIDRHLKKGVAITSFFRCKMNFYQE
;
A
#
# COMPACT_ATOMS: atom_id res chain seq x y z
N MET A 1 -6.37 -5.75 21.19
CA MET A 1 -6.31 -6.07 19.74
C MET A 1 -5.12 -6.96 19.51
N ASP A 2 -5.35 -8.09 18.92
CA ASP A 2 -4.28 -9.03 18.60
C ASP A 2 -3.44 -8.45 17.46
N ARG A 3 -2.26 -7.90 17.79
CA ARG A 3 -1.39 -7.16 16.87
C ARG A 3 -0.77 -8.03 15.78
N GLY A 4 -0.82 -9.37 15.95
CA GLY A 4 -0.22 -10.34 15.04
C GLY A 4 -1.08 -10.77 13.85
N LYS A 5 -2.34 -10.32 13.78
CA LYS A 5 -3.31 -10.88 12.81
C LYS A 5 -3.52 -10.07 11.54
N GLN A 6 -3.01 -8.84 11.46
CA GLN A 6 -3.15 -8.00 10.26
C GLN A 6 -1.91 -7.18 9.99
N CYS A 7 -1.59 -6.97 8.70
CA CYS A 7 -0.53 -6.09 8.24
C CYS A 7 -1.08 -4.89 7.44
N LEU A 8 -0.26 -3.87 7.28
CA LEU A 8 -0.52 -2.73 6.40
C LEU A 8 0.35 -2.84 5.14
N ILE A 9 -0.27 -2.80 3.98
CA ILE A 9 0.40 -2.77 2.67
C ILE A 9 0.24 -1.37 2.09
N ILE A 10 1.36 -0.70 1.84
CA ILE A 10 1.41 0.64 1.24
C ILE A 10 1.98 0.49 -0.17
N THR A 11 1.16 0.68 -1.20
CA THR A 11 1.62 0.57 -2.59
C THR A 11 2.24 1.89 -3.06
N ALA A 12 3.39 1.82 -3.69
CA ALA A 12 4.17 2.96 -4.15
C ALA A 12 4.71 2.78 -5.58
N THR A 13 4.77 3.88 -6.30
CA THR A 13 5.40 4.02 -7.63
C THR A 13 6.10 5.37 -7.65
N ILE A 14 7.36 5.43 -7.22
CA ILE A 14 8.09 6.70 -7.04
C ILE A 14 8.52 7.26 -8.39
N THR A 15 9.04 6.43 -9.28
CA THR A 15 9.49 6.80 -10.63
C THR A 15 8.55 6.20 -11.68
N PRO A 16 7.35 6.77 -11.88
CA PRO A 16 6.38 6.19 -12.79
C PRO A 16 6.86 6.28 -14.25
N ASN A 17 6.72 5.18 -14.97
CA ASN A 17 6.98 5.10 -16.40
C ASN A 17 5.66 4.71 -17.13
N SER A 18 4.64 5.55 -17.03
CA SER A 18 3.34 5.28 -17.63
C SER A 18 2.68 6.57 -18.11
N ASN A 19 2.14 6.53 -19.32
CA ASN A 19 1.40 7.62 -19.94
C ASN A 19 0.08 7.98 -19.20
N PHE A 20 -0.37 7.10 -18.28
CA PHE A 20 -1.58 7.31 -17.47
C PHE A 20 -1.32 8.04 -16.15
N VAL A 21 -0.08 8.47 -15.88
CA VAL A 21 0.29 9.15 -14.65
C VAL A 21 0.40 10.66 -14.90
N VAL A 22 -0.50 11.43 -14.28
CA VAL A 22 -0.54 12.89 -14.42
C VAL A 22 0.69 13.56 -13.76
N ASN A 23 1.12 13.06 -12.60
CA ASN A 23 2.30 13.58 -11.92
C ASN A 23 3.46 12.60 -12.10
N THR A 24 4.39 12.93 -12.97
CA THR A 24 5.61 12.16 -13.26
C THR A 24 6.84 12.66 -12.51
N ASP A 25 6.74 13.75 -11.75
CA ASP A 25 7.83 14.30 -10.96
C ASP A 25 8.21 13.36 -9.80
N SER A 26 9.30 12.63 -9.97
CA SER A 26 9.79 11.65 -9.01
C SER A 26 10.20 12.27 -7.67
N LEU A 27 10.73 13.51 -7.67
CA LEU A 27 11.12 14.20 -6.43
C LEU A 27 9.88 14.55 -5.60
N LYS A 28 8.85 15.10 -6.25
CA LYS A 28 7.59 15.42 -5.60
C LYS A 28 6.92 14.15 -5.06
N ARG A 29 6.87 13.09 -5.87
CA ARG A 29 6.30 11.80 -5.46
C ARG A 29 7.06 11.20 -4.28
N ARG A 30 8.40 11.26 -4.31
CA ARG A 30 9.26 10.81 -3.21
C ARG A 30 8.86 11.48 -1.88
N VAL A 31 8.70 12.80 -1.88
CA VAL A 31 8.29 13.54 -0.67
C VAL A 31 6.91 13.11 -0.20
N GLU A 32 5.93 13.01 -1.11
CA GLU A 32 4.57 12.56 -0.80
C GLU A 32 4.58 11.16 -0.16
N TYR A 33 5.37 10.21 -0.70
CA TYR A 33 5.49 8.85 -0.14
C TYR A 33 6.17 8.84 1.23
N LEU A 34 7.21 9.64 1.43
CA LEU A 34 7.90 9.74 2.71
C LEU A 34 6.97 10.27 3.81
N ASP A 35 6.19 11.30 3.53
CA ASP A 35 5.27 11.91 4.50
C ASP A 35 4.15 10.93 4.88
N VAL A 36 3.60 10.24 3.90
CA VAL A 36 2.59 9.20 4.12
C VAL A 36 3.16 8.03 4.92
N LEU A 37 4.37 7.59 4.60
CA LEU A 37 5.03 6.50 5.32
C LEU A 37 5.32 6.87 6.78
N LYS A 38 5.85 8.08 7.04
CA LYS A 38 6.05 8.61 8.40
C LYS A 38 4.75 8.61 9.20
N TYR A 39 3.65 9.04 8.59
CA TYR A 39 2.34 9.03 9.23
C TYR A 39 1.91 7.61 9.62
N TYR A 40 1.93 6.65 8.68
CA TYR A 40 1.47 5.30 8.99
C TYR A 40 2.36 4.58 10.00
N VAL A 41 3.67 4.80 9.99
CA VAL A 41 4.60 4.30 11.02
C VAL A 41 4.23 4.85 12.40
N SER A 42 3.74 6.08 12.48
CA SER A 42 3.36 6.69 13.77
C SER A 42 2.01 6.21 14.33
N VAL A 43 1.09 5.74 13.46
CA VAL A 43 -0.29 5.41 13.88
C VAL A 43 -0.63 3.91 13.80
N PHE A 44 0.14 3.11 13.09
CA PHE A 44 -0.08 1.67 12.93
C PHE A 44 0.99 0.88 13.69
N LEU A 45 0.56 0.05 14.63
CA LEU A 45 1.44 -0.68 15.53
C LEU A 45 1.80 -2.11 15.06
N GLY A 46 1.24 -2.54 13.94
CA GLY A 46 1.55 -3.83 13.29
C GLY A 46 2.62 -3.70 12.22
N ASP A 47 2.88 -4.78 11.51
CA ASP A 47 3.85 -4.83 10.43
C ASP A 47 3.37 -4.01 9.22
N ILE A 48 4.24 -3.18 8.67
CA ILE A 48 4.01 -2.33 7.52
C ILE A 48 4.90 -2.81 6.38
N TYR A 49 4.31 -3.08 5.24
CA TYR A 49 5.00 -3.42 4.00
C TYR A 49 4.89 -2.27 3.01
N PHE A 50 5.99 -1.58 2.77
CA PHE A 50 6.08 -0.55 1.75
C PHE A 50 6.51 -1.19 0.42
N VAL A 51 5.57 -1.28 -0.51
CA VAL A 51 5.72 -2.01 -1.77
C VAL A 51 5.94 -1.03 -2.91
N GLU A 52 7.14 -1.02 -3.44
CA GLU A 52 7.56 -0.15 -4.54
C GLU A 52 7.72 -0.95 -5.82
N ASN A 53 7.12 -0.47 -6.92
CA ASN A 53 7.06 -1.18 -8.19
C ASN A 53 7.60 -0.37 -9.39
N SER A 54 8.46 0.62 -9.15
CA SER A 54 9.05 1.42 -10.23
C SER A 54 10.58 1.34 -10.34
N GLY A 55 11.19 0.47 -9.53
CA GLY A 55 12.63 0.29 -9.51
C GLY A 55 13.39 1.39 -8.76
N PHE A 56 12.73 2.12 -7.87
CA PHE A 56 13.40 3.12 -7.03
C PHE A 56 14.35 2.44 -6.04
N ASP A 57 15.61 2.89 -6.03
CA ASP A 57 16.64 2.34 -5.15
C ASP A 57 16.66 3.04 -3.80
N PHE A 58 16.04 2.44 -2.80
CA PHE A 58 16.05 2.94 -1.42
C PHE A 58 17.44 2.95 -0.78
N SER A 59 18.40 2.16 -1.30
CA SER A 59 19.75 2.11 -0.76
C SER A 59 20.53 3.41 -0.96
N GLN A 60 20.09 4.26 -1.87
CA GLN A 60 20.67 5.57 -2.16
C GLN A 60 19.95 6.72 -1.48
N ASP A 61 18.86 6.44 -0.73
CA ASP A 61 18.04 7.46 -0.10
C ASP A 61 18.13 7.42 1.42
N GLU A 62 18.78 8.42 2.01
CA GLU A 62 19.04 8.47 3.45
C GLU A 62 17.78 8.59 4.32
N GLU A 63 16.70 9.20 3.82
CA GLU A 63 15.45 9.31 4.59
C GLU A 63 14.72 7.97 4.62
N PHE A 64 14.62 7.27 3.48
CA PHE A 64 14.07 5.92 3.45
C PHE A 64 14.91 4.94 4.27
N LYS A 65 16.24 4.96 4.15
CA LYS A 65 17.14 4.15 4.99
C LYS A 65 16.90 4.34 6.47
N ARG A 66 16.68 5.60 6.89
CA ARG A 66 16.40 5.92 8.29
C ARG A 66 15.06 5.37 8.74
N LEU A 67 14.03 5.46 7.91
CA LEU A 67 12.71 4.91 8.19
C LEU A 67 12.74 3.38 8.27
N PHE A 68 13.44 2.71 7.36
CA PHE A 68 13.54 1.24 7.34
C PHE A 68 14.40 0.64 8.48
N LYS A 69 14.90 1.47 9.40
CA LYS A 69 15.45 0.98 10.69
C LYS A 69 14.37 0.63 11.71
N ASN A 70 13.09 0.96 11.45
CA ASN A 70 11.99 0.53 12.31
C ASN A 70 11.74 -0.98 12.12
N ASP A 71 11.72 -1.72 13.22
CA ASP A 71 11.59 -3.19 13.24
C ASP A 71 10.30 -3.72 12.63
N ASN A 72 9.27 -2.89 12.53
CA ASN A 72 7.96 -3.24 11.96
C ASN A 72 7.73 -2.67 10.55
N LEU A 73 8.75 -2.09 9.91
CA LEU A 73 8.65 -1.54 8.56
C LEU A 73 9.55 -2.30 7.59
N PHE A 74 8.93 -2.90 6.58
CA PHE A 74 9.60 -3.73 5.57
C PHE A 74 9.44 -3.11 4.19
N SER A 75 10.51 -3.07 3.39
CA SER A 75 10.43 -2.70 1.98
C SER A 75 10.34 -3.94 1.09
N ILE A 76 9.47 -3.88 0.10
CA ILE A 76 9.38 -4.86 -0.99
C ILE A 76 9.53 -4.09 -2.29
N CYS A 77 10.60 -4.41 -3.05
CA CYS A 77 10.79 -3.86 -4.38
C CYS A 77 10.37 -4.90 -5.42
N LEU A 78 9.41 -4.56 -6.24
CA LEU A 78 8.94 -5.39 -7.33
C LEU A 78 9.33 -4.75 -8.67
N PRO A 79 9.57 -5.54 -9.70
CA PRO A 79 9.76 -5.00 -11.04
C PRO A 79 8.48 -4.31 -11.51
N GLN A 80 8.65 -3.30 -12.35
CA GLN A 80 7.49 -2.63 -12.94
C GLN A 80 6.72 -3.63 -13.83
N SER A 81 5.39 -3.64 -13.70
CA SER A 81 4.53 -4.48 -14.55
C SER A 81 4.70 -4.11 -16.02
N ASN A 82 4.80 -5.12 -16.88
CA ASN A 82 4.86 -4.95 -18.34
C ASN A 82 3.47 -4.71 -18.98
N GLN A 83 2.41 -4.68 -18.19
CA GLN A 83 1.02 -4.57 -18.65
C GLN A 83 0.55 -3.11 -18.68
N PHE A 84 1.31 -2.25 -19.37
CA PHE A 84 1.07 -0.81 -19.42
C PHE A 84 -0.28 -0.43 -20.05
N ASP A 85 -0.80 -1.27 -20.93
CA ASP A 85 -2.07 -1.11 -21.66
C ASP A 85 -3.31 -1.37 -20.80
N LYS A 86 -3.19 -2.15 -19.73
CA LYS A 86 -4.30 -2.50 -18.84
C LYS A 86 -4.67 -1.42 -17.81
N GLY A 87 -3.89 -0.35 -17.77
CA GLY A 87 -4.13 0.78 -16.90
C GLY A 87 -3.64 0.60 -15.46
N LYS A 88 -3.64 1.73 -14.74
CA LYS A 88 -3.03 1.87 -13.42
C LYS A 88 -3.65 0.97 -12.35
N GLY A 89 -4.97 0.81 -12.37
CA GLY A 89 -5.67 -0.04 -11.40
C GLY A 89 -5.25 -1.49 -11.50
N TYR A 90 -5.14 -2.01 -12.73
CA TYR A 90 -4.67 -3.37 -12.97
C TYR A 90 -3.25 -3.58 -12.44
N GLN A 91 -2.33 -2.66 -12.75
CA GLN A 91 -0.94 -2.75 -12.27
C GLN A 91 -0.84 -2.71 -10.74
N GLU A 92 -1.71 -1.96 -10.07
CA GLU A 92 -1.76 -1.90 -8.62
C GLU A 92 -2.24 -3.22 -8.01
N PHE A 93 -3.23 -3.88 -8.62
CA PHE A 93 -3.69 -5.19 -8.16
C PHE A 93 -2.70 -6.31 -8.48
N ASP A 94 -2.04 -6.29 -9.63
CA ASP A 94 -0.98 -7.23 -10.00
C ASP A 94 0.14 -7.27 -8.93
N VAL A 95 0.58 -6.08 -8.51
CA VAL A 95 1.53 -5.91 -7.40
C VAL A 95 0.97 -6.45 -6.08
N LEU A 96 -0.29 -6.18 -5.80
CA LEU A 96 -0.94 -6.60 -4.55
C LEU A 96 -1.09 -8.11 -4.48
N ASP A 97 -1.46 -8.77 -5.59
CA ASP A 97 -1.58 -10.23 -5.69
C ASP A 97 -0.25 -10.91 -5.34
N GLU A 98 0.87 -10.41 -5.88
CA GLU A 98 2.19 -10.95 -5.58
C GLU A 98 2.56 -10.78 -4.09
N VAL A 99 2.24 -9.63 -3.51
CA VAL A 99 2.55 -9.37 -2.09
C VAL A 99 1.67 -10.19 -1.16
N VAL A 100 0.36 -10.24 -1.43
CA VAL A 100 -0.59 -11.01 -0.61
C VAL A 100 -0.22 -12.49 -0.61
N SER A 101 0.13 -13.08 -1.75
CA SER A 101 0.55 -14.48 -1.82
C SER A 101 1.78 -14.80 -0.96
N LYS A 102 2.68 -13.83 -0.76
CA LYS A 102 3.85 -13.98 0.12
C LYS A 102 3.50 -13.84 1.61
N LEU A 103 2.39 -13.17 1.93
CA LEU A 103 2.02 -12.81 3.29
C LEU A 103 0.85 -13.62 3.87
N GLU A 104 0.11 -14.36 3.05
CA GLU A 104 -1.13 -15.07 3.45
C GLU A 104 -0.95 -16.05 4.60
N HIS A 105 0.23 -16.67 4.72
CA HIS A 105 0.53 -17.60 5.81
C HIS A 105 0.92 -16.90 7.13
N LYS A 106 1.21 -15.60 7.08
CA LYS A 106 1.66 -14.84 8.24
C LYS A 106 0.53 -14.03 8.89
N TYR A 107 -0.46 -13.60 8.11
CA TYR A 107 -1.54 -12.74 8.58
C TYR A 107 -2.91 -13.28 8.19
N GLU A 108 -3.93 -12.96 9.02
CA GLU A 108 -5.33 -13.29 8.73
C GLU A 108 -6.01 -12.24 7.82
N ALA A 109 -5.51 -11.01 7.85
CA ALA A 109 -6.05 -9.90 7.09
C ALA A 109 -4.96 -8.89 6.73
N PHE A 110 -5.22 -8.08 5.74
CA PHE A 110 -4.40 -6.93 5.40
C PHE A 110 -5.23 -5.66 5.22
N ILE A 111 -4.56 -4.53 5.37
CA ILE A 111 -5.07 -3.22 5.05
C ILE A 111 -4.21 -2.70 3.90
N LYS A 112 -4.82 -2.32 2.80
CA LYS A 112 -4.12 -1.70 1.68
C LYS A 112 -4.39 -0.21 1.66
N VAL A 113 -3.34 0.59 1.50
CA VAL A 113 -3.43 2.02 1.22
C VAL A 113 -2.57 2.39 0.04
N SER A 114 -3.03 3.37 -0.75
CA SER A 114 -2.16 4.01 -1.76
C SER A 114 -1.21 4.96 -1.06
N GLY A 115 0.09 4.81 -1.30
CA GLY A 115 1.16 5.49 -0.55
C GLY A 115 1.28 7.00 -0.75
N ARG A 116 0.38 7.62 -1.51
CA ARG A 116 0.34 9.09 -1.73
C ARG A 116 -0.82 9.77 -1.00
N TYR A 117 -1.71 9.01 -0.37
CA TYR A 117 -2.90 9.57 0.26
C TYR A 117 -2.99 9.19 1.72
N LEU A 118 -3.24 10.18 2.55
CA LEU A 118 -3.53 9.99 3.96
C LEU A 118 -4.99 9.63 4.15
N THR A 119 -5.24 8.52 4.85
CA THR A 119 -6.58 8.18 5.32
C THR A 119 -6.76 8.78 6.71
N THR A 120 -7.37 9.97 6.79
CA THR A 120 -7.46 10.76 8.04
C THR A 120 -8.22 10.07 9.17
N ASN A 121 -9.14 9.15 8.85
CA ASN A 121 -9.88 8.35 9.82
C ASN A 121 -9.35 6.91 9.94
N PHE A 122 -8.09 6.67 9.57
CA PHE A 122 -7.46 5.36 9.47
C PHE A 122 -7.64 4.53 10.75
N THR A 123 -7.27 5.07 11.91
CA THR A 123 -7.40 4.37 13.20
C THR A 123 -8.82 3.91 13.48
N LYS A 124 -9.82 4.73 13.16
CA LYS A 124 -11.24 4.38 13.32
C LYS A 124 -11.66 3.24 12.37
N LEU A 125 -11.15 3.23 11.15
CA LEU A 125 -11.48 2.21 10.15
C LEU A 125 -10.88 0.84 10.51
N ILE A 126 -9.63 0.81 10.96
CA ILE A 126 -8.96 -0.46 11.32
C ILE A 126 -9.47 -1.08 12.61
N THR A 127 -10.10 -0.30 13.50
CA THR A 127 -10.67 -0.80 14.75
C THR A 127 -12.08 -1.36 14.61
N LYS A 128 -12.78 -1.11 13.52
CA LYS A 128 -14.11 -1.69 13.28
C LYS A 128 -14.05 -3.22 13.25
N LYS A 129 -14.92 -3.85 14.05
CA LYS A 129 -15.14 -5.30 13.97
C LYS A 129 -15.91 -5.58 12.67
N ASN A 130 -15.22 -6.01 11.64
CA ASN A 130 -15.82 -6.39 10.37
C ASN A 130 -15.51 -7.83 10.02
N ARG A 131 -16.50 -8.53 9.47
CA ARG A 131 -16.40 -9.92 9.05
C ARG A 131 -16.04 -10.10 7.57
N GLY A 132 -15.75 -9.02 6.83
CA GLY A 132 -15.52 -9.05 5.39
C GLY A 132 -14.57 -7.98 4.89
N ILE A 133 -14.94 -7.35 3.79
CA ILE A 133 -14.18 -6.28 3.15
C ILE A 133 -14.68 -4.93 3.64
N ILE A 134 -13.76 -4.01 3.97
CA ILE A 134 -14.03 -2.58 4.10
C ILE A 134 -13.38 -1.92 2.90
N ILE A 135 -14.15 -1.19 2.11
CA ILE A 135 -13.64 -0.46 0.94
C ILE A 135 -14.26 0.94 0.90
N ASP A 136 -13.49 1.90 0.44
CA ASP A 136 -14.00 3.23 0.15
C ASP A 136 -14.86 3.18 -1.13
N ARG A 137 -15.97 3.91 -1.13
CA ARG A 137 -16.95 3.89 -2.24
C ARG A 137 -17.36 5.29 -2.64
N HIS A 138 -17.26 5.58 -3.92
CA HIS A 138 -17.84 6.79 -4.48
C HIS A 138 -19.34 6.59 -4.73
N LEU A 139 -20.19 7.04 -3.79
CA LEU A 139 -21.62 6.77 -3.78
C LEU A 139 -22.35 7.16 -5.07
N LYS A 140 -22.02 8.33 -5.65
CA LYS A 140 -22.67 8.83 -6.88
C LYS A 140 -22.30 8.03 -8.14
N LYS A 141 -21.12 7.43 -8.18
CA LYS A 141 -20.61 6.70 -9.35
C LYS A 141 -20.74 5.18 -9.23
N GLY A 142 -21.11 4.68 -8.05
CA GLY A 142 -21.23 3.25 -7.81
C GLY A 142 -19.93 2.46 -7.92
N VAL A 143 -18.76 3.14 -7.88
CA VAL A 143 -17.43 2.53 -8.01
C VAL A 143 -16.73 2.45 -6.68
N ALA A 144 -15.95 1.38 -6.49
CA ALA A 144 -15.04 1.25 -5.36
C ALA A 144 -13.78 2.09 -5.60
N ILE A 145 -13.28 2.72 -4.54
CA ILE A 145 -12.04 3.50 -4.56
C ILE A 145 -10.96 2.65 -3.89
N THR A 146 -9.95 2.25 -4.64
CA THR A 146 -8.90 1.35 -4.17
C THR A 146 -7.79 2.03 -3.37
N SER A 147 -7.91 3.33 -3.11
CA SER A 147 -6.93 4.07 -2.28
C SER A 147 -6.85 3.55 -0.84
N PHE A 148 -7.94 2.98 -0.33
CA PHE A 148 -8.01 2.29 0.96
C PHE A 148 -8.95 1.10 0.85
N PHE A 149 -8.50 -0.07 1.30
CA PHE A 149 -9.40 -1.17 1.66
C PHE A 149 -8.75 -2.10 2.69
N ARG A 150 -9.58 -2.82 3.42
CA ARG A 150 -9.19 -3.89 4.33
C ARG A 150 -9.90 -5.16 3.92
N CYS A 151 -9.15 -6.25 3.80
CA CYS A 151 -9.65 -7.56 3.41
C CYS A 151 -9.04 -8.66 4.29
N LYS A 152 -9.80 -9.73 4.53
CA LYS A 152 -9.22 -10.97 5.03
C LYS A 152 -8.45 -11.66 3.92
N MET A 153 -7.33 -12.32 4.25
CA MET A 153 -6.50 -13.02 3.26
C MET A 153 -7.31 -14.05 2.46
N ASN A 154 -8.09 -14.88 3.13
CA ASN A 154 -8.91 -15.91 2.47
C ASN A 154 -10.01 -15.35 1.55
N PHE A 155 -10.52 -14.14 1.79
CA PHE A 155 -11.50 -13.50 0.91
C PHE A 155 -10.89 -12.84 -0.32
N TYR A 156 -9.60 -12.55 -0.26
CA TYR A 156 -8.92 -11.90 -1.38
C TYR A 156 -8.57 -12.89 -2.49
N GLN A 157 -8.45 -14.17 -2.15
CA GLN A 157 -8.05 -15.24 -3.07
C GLN A 157 -9.23 -15.95 -3.75
N GLU A 158 -10.46 -15.71 -3.28
CA GLU A 158 -11.70 -16.21 -3.92
C GLU A 158 -12.16 -15.28 -5.05
#